data_c446b7b4381451741f4e67458940975d
#
_entry.id   c446b7b4381451741f4e67458940975d
#
_cell.length_a   1.000
_cell.length_b   1.000
_cell.length_c   1.000
_cell.angle_alpha   90.00
_cell.angle_beta   90.00
_cell.angle_gamma   90.00
#
_symmetry.space_group_name_H-M   'P 1'
#
loop_
_entity.id
_entity.type
_entity.pdbx_description
1 polymer ?
#
loop_
_entity_poly.entity_id
_entity_poly.type
_entity_poly.pdbx_seq_one_letter_code
_entity_poly.pdbx_strand_id
1 'polypeptide(L)'
;MRAEQGDILRVSGINWPVIVVSNNHFNAIGEVIVCPILKNIPGNAVHLPIRAITPSGEIEGHIACEHVRHLDLNERRYTKVYSLQMTDYLDISDTLIALFDFR
;
A
#
# COMPACT_ATOMS: atom_id res chain seq x y z
N MET A 1 15.23 -9.76 2.47
CA MET A 1 14.82 -8.36 2.27
C MET A 1 13.49 -8.12 2.96
N ARG A 2 13.34 -6.98 3.58
CA ARG A 2 12.18 -6.65 4.40
C ARG A 2 11.33 -5.58 3.69
N ALA A 3 10.01 -5.74 3.76
CA ALA A 3 9.11 -4.71 3.26
C ALA A 3 9.09 -3.52 4.21
N GLU A 4 9.05 -2.31 3.65
CA GLU A 4 9.07 -1.07 4.41
C GLU A 4 7.84 -0.22 4.09
N GLN A 5 7.50 0.67 5.01
CA GLN A 5 6.39 1.60 4.80
C GLN A 5 6.58 2.39 3.50
N GLY A 6 5.55 2.43 2.68
CA GLY A 6 5.60 3.09 1.37
C GLY A 6 6.01 2.18 0.23
N ASP A 7 6.42 0.95 0.51
CA ASP A 7 6.74 -0.01 -0.55
C ASP A 7 5.48 -0.49 -1.24
N ILE A 8 5.53 -0.57 -2.57
CA ILE A 8 4.49 -1.21 -3.37
C ILE A 8 4.95 -2.61 -3.68
N LEU A 9 4.10 -3.58 -3.36
CA LEU A 9 4.40 -5.00 -3.50
C LEU A 9 3.44 -5.67 -4.46
N ARG A 10 3.95 -6.64 -5.19
CA ARG A 10 3.15 -7.67 -5.83
C ARG A 10 3.23 -8.91 -4.97
N VAL A 11 2.10 -9.39 -4.51
CA VAL A 11 2.03 -10.51 -3.56
C VAL A 11 1.33 -11.68 -4.22
N SER A 12 1.93 -12.86 -4.10
CA SER A 12 1.36 -14.08 -4.67
C SER A 12 -0.04 -14.33 -4.09
N GLY A 13 -1.00 -14.60 -4.98
CA GLY A 13 -2.39 -14.83 -4.59
C GLY A 13 -3.24 -13.57 -4.50
N ILE A 14 -2.65 -12.40 -4.74
CA ILE A 14 -3.39 -11.13 -4.77
C ILE A 14 -3.25 -10.53 -6.16
N ASN A 15 -4.42 -10.22 -6.78
CA ASN A 15 -4.47 -9.82 -8.19
C ASN A 15 -4.05 -8.37 -8.46
N TRP A 16 -3.95 -7.54 -7.43
CA TRP A 16 -3.61 -6.13 -7.56
C TRP A 16 -2.38 -5.80 -6.71
N PRO A 17 -1.66 -4.74 -7.07
CA PRO A 17 -0.56 -4.28 -6.22
C PRO A 17 -1.09 -3.80 -4.88
N VAL A 18 -0.26 -3.88 -3.86
CA VAL A 18 -0.60 -3.35 -2.54
C VAL A 18 0.52 -2.42 -2.07
N ILE A 19 0.15 -1.41 -1.29
CA ILE A 19 1.13 -0.52 -0.68
C ILE A 19 1.18 -0.75 0.83
N VAL A 20 2.39 -0.87 1.36
CA VAL A 20 2.61 -1.07 2.79
C VAL A 20 2.34 0.23 3.53
N VAL A 21 1.40 0.21 4.45
CA VAL A 21 1.00 1.40 5.23
C VAL A 21 1.44 1.30 6.69
N SER A 22 1.79 0.12 7.18
CA SER A 22 2.30 -0.03 8.53
C SER A 22 3.74 0.48 8.64
N ASN A 23 4.10 0.95 9.84
CA ASN A 23 5.45 1.48 10.05
C ASN A 23 6.50 0.36 10.13
N ASN A 24 7.77 0.76 9.97
CA ASN A 24 8.85 -0.20 9.87
C ASN A 24 9.12 -0.97 11.17
N HIS A 25 8.76 -0.39 12.29
CA HIS A 25 8.89 -1.10 13.56
C HIS A 25 7.94 -2.31 13.60
N PHE A 26 6.70 -2.12 13.17
CA PHE A 26 5.75 -3.23 13.04
C PHE A 26 6.19 -4.22 11.97
N ASN A 27 6.65 -3.71 10.83
CA ASN A 27 7.04 -4.54 9.68
C ASN A 27 8.23 -5.45 9.97
N ALA A 28 8.99 -5.15 11.01
CA ALA A 28 10.19 -5.91 11.36
C ALA A 28 9.91 -7.37 11.70
N ILE A 29 8.69 -7.71 12.10
CA ILE A 29 8.32 -9.10 12.41
C ILE A 29 7.93 -9.90 11.17
N GLY A 30 7.92 -9.29 9.98
CA GLY A 30 7.57 -9.94 8.73
C GLY A 30 6.09 -9.87 8.39
N GLU A 31 5.29 -9.20 9.21
CA GLU A 31 3.88 -8.93 8.95
C GLU A 31 3.72 -7.47 8.57
N VAL A 32 2.76 -7.19 7.70
CA VAL A 32 2.52 -5.82 7.22
C VAL A 32 1.02 -5.56 7.16
N ILE A 33 0.67 -4.29 7.22
CA ILE A 33 -0.68 -3.83 6.90
C ILE A 33 -0.58 -3.06 5.59
N VAL A 34 -1.48 -3.39 4.66
CA VAL A 34 -1.43 -2.86 3.29
C VAL A 34 -2.79 -2.32 2.88
N CYS A 35 -2.76 -1.45 1.88
CA CYS A 35 -3.95 -1.02 1.14
C CYS A 35 -3.80 -1.43 -0.32
N PRO A 36 -4.88 -1.86 -0.98
CA PRO A 36 -4.80 -2.23 -2.39
C PRO A 36 -4.75 -1.01 -3.29
N ILE A 37 -4.10 -1.18 -4.45
CA ILE A 37 -4.14 -0.20 -5.53
C ILE A 37 -5.09 -0.77 -6.60
N LEU A 38 -6.24 -0.14 -6.74
CA LEU A 38 -7.32 -0.65 -7.58
C LEU A 38 -7.52 0.24 -8.80
N LYS A 39 -7.89 -0.40 -9.92
CA LYS A 39 -8.23 0.30 -11.15
C LYS A 39 -9.73 0.25 -11.39
N ASN A 40 -10.23 1.23 -12.16
CA ASN A 40 -11.61 1.23 -12.65
C ASN A 40 -12.65 1.18 -11.53
N ILE A 41 -12.34 1.80 -10.40
CA ILE A 41 -13.29 1.95 -9.31
C ILE A 41 -13.72 3.41 -9.20
N PRO A 42 -14.95 3.67 -8.72
CA PRO A 42 -15.36 5.05 -8.47
C PRO A 42 -14.46 5.69 -7.42
N GLY A 43 -14.03 6.92 -7.69
CA GLY A 43 -13.25 7.66 -6.71
C GLY A 43 -14.12 8.12 -5.55
N ASN A 44 -13.52 8.25 -4.39
CA ASN A 44 -14.14 8.88 -3.22
C ASN A 44 -13.07 9.59 -2.40
N ALA A 45 -13.48 10.19 -1.28
CA ALA A 45 -12.58 11.03 -0.49
C ALA A 45 -11.40 10.28 0.13
N VAL A 46 -11.49 8.95 0.25
CA VAL A 46 -10.44 8.13 0.85
C VAL A 46 -9.67 7.31 -0.18
N HIS A 47 -9.95 7.52 -1.47
CA HIS A 47 -9.18 6.92 -2.56
C HIS A 47 -8.15 7.94 -3.06
N LEU A 48 -6.88 7.58 -2.98
CA LEU A 48 -5.80 8.45 -3.42
C LEU A 48 -5.25 7.96 -4.75
N PRO A 49 -5.23 8.82 -5.79
CA PRO A 49 -4.67 8.41 -7.06
C PRO A 49 -3.17 8.17 -6.94
N ILE A 50 -2.69 7.16 -7.65
CA ILE A 50 -1.26 6.85 -7.70
C ILE A 50 -0.88 6.45 -9.12
N ARG A 51 0.32 6.86 -9.51
CA ARG A 51 0.94 6.44 -10.74
C ARG A 51 2.43 6.29 -10.50
N ALA A 52 2.93 5.09 -10.77
CA ALA A 52 4.35 4.80 -10.61
C ALA A 52 4.85 4.03 -11.83
N ILE A 53 6.01 4.46 -12.36
CA ILE A 53 6.66 3.77 -13.46
C ILE A 53 7.73 2.89 -12.87
N THR A 54 7.62 1.58 -13.12
CA THR A 54 8.52 0.59 -12.56
C THR A 54 9.23 -0.17 -13.69
N PRO A 55 10.33 -0.88 -13.40
CA PRO A 55 10.98 -1.71 -14.41
C PRO A 55 10.07 -2.77 -15.02
N SER A 56 9.04 -3.21 -14.31
CA SER A 56 8.09 -4.23 -14.77
C SER A 56 6.82 -3.63 -15.37
N GLY A 57 6.74 -2.31 -15.52
CA GLY A 57 5.59 -1.64 -16.12
C GLY A 57 5.04 -0.52 -15.25
N GLU A 58 3.96 0.09 -15.71
CA GLU A 58 3.31 1.18 -15.00
C GLU A 58 2.30 0.64 -13.99
N ILE A 59 2.30 1.21 -12.80
CA ILE A 59 1.26 0.99 -11.80
C ILE A 59 0.44 2.26 -11.73
N GLU A 60 -0.85 2.14 -12.04
CA GLU A 60 -1.78 3.27 -12.02
C GLU A 60 -3.09 2.81 -11.41
N GLY A 61 -3.68 3.64 -10.59
CA GLY A 61 -4.95 3.35 -9.97
C GLY A 61 -5.21 4.25 -8.78
N HIS A 62 -6.02 3.75 -7.86
CA HIS A 62 -6.35 4.44 -6.62
C HIS A 62 -5.97 3.57 -5.43
N ILE A 63 -5.30 4.16 -4.47
CA ILE A 63 -5.06 3.50 -3.19
C ILE A 63 -6.36 3.57 -2.41
N ALA A 64 -6.96 2.40 -2.16
CA ALA A 64 -8.21 2.32 -1.41
C ALA A 64 -7.89 2.24 0.08
N CYS A 65 -7.77 3.41 0.72
CA CYS A 65 -7.31 3.50 2.11
C CYS A 65 -8.28 2.86 3.10
N GLU A 66 -9.56 2.71 2.75
CA GLU A 66 -10.55 2.05 3.61
C GLU A 66 -10.44 0.52 3.57
N HIS A 67 -9.71 -0.05 2.61
CA HIS A 67 -9.56 -1.50 2.48
C HIS A 67 -8.22 -1.98 3.04
N VAL A 68 -7.97 -1.67 4.31
CA VAL A 68 -6.75 -2.15 4.96
C VAL A 68 -6.79 -3.66 5.15
N ARG A 69 -5.65 -4.30 4.95
CA ARG A 69 -5.53 -5.74 5.08
C ARG A 69 -4.19 -6.10 5.72
N HIS A 70 -4.26 -7.04 6.65
CA HIS A 70 -3.07 -7.61 7.27
C HIS A 70 -2.54 -8.76 6.41
N LEU A 71 -1.24 -8.78 6.18
CA LEU A 71 -0.58 -9.86 5.45
C LEU A 71 0.62 -10.35 6.25
N ASP A 72 0.77 -11.68 6.30
CA ASP A 72 1.97 -12.31 6.82
C ASP A 72 2.90 -12.62 5.65
N LEU A 73 3.93 -11.80 5.46
CA LEU A 73 4.88 -11.98 4.36
C LEU A 73 5.85 -13.13 4.60
N ASN A 74 5.88 -13.69 5.81
CA ASN A 74 6.65 -14.92 6.05
C ASN A 74 6.01 -16.12 5.35
N GLU A 75 4.69 -16.05 5.11
CA GLU A 75 3.92 -17.14 4.51
C GLU A 75 3.60 -16.91 3.03
N ARG A 76 4.06 -15.80 2.46
CA ARG A 76 3.71 -15.43 1.09
C ARG A 76 4.94 -15.04 0.30
N ARG A 77 4.93 -15.35 -0.99
CA ARG A 77 5.93 -14.81 -1.92
C ARG A 77 5.50 -13.41 -2.33
N TYR A 78 6.45 -12.50 -2.38
CA TYR A 78 6.18 -11.15 -2.82
C TYR A 78 7.41 -10.54 -3.50
N THR A 79 7.16 -9.51 -4.30
CA THR A 79 8.20 -8.73 -4.96
C THR A 79 7.93 -7.27 -4.69
N LYS A 80 8.95 -6.54 -4.25
CA LYS A 80 8.89 -5.09 -4.15
C LYS A 80 9.08 -4.51 -5.54
N VAL A 81 8.11 -3.73 -6.01
CA VAL A 81 8.14 -3.15 -7.35
C VAL A 81 8.39 -1.65 -7.36
N TYR A 82 8.20 -0.98 -6.23
CA TYR A 82 8.42 0.46 -6.12
C TYR A 82 8.46 0.86 -4.66
N SER A 83 9.08 2.02 -4.38
CA SER A 83 9.06 2.61 -3.02
C SER A 83 8.69 4.07 -3.16
N LEU A 84 7.59 4.47 -2.48
CA LEU A 84 7.19 5.86 -2.43
C LEU A 84 8.15 6.67 -1.59
N GLN A 85 8.38 7.92 -2.01
CA GLN A 85 9.09 8.86 -1.18
C GLN A 85 8.22 9.28 0.00
N MET A 86 8.85 9.66 1.09
CA MET A 86 8.13 10.03 2.32
C MET A 86 7.12 11.16 2.07
N THR A 87 7.48 12.14 1.24
CA THR A 87 6.57 13.26 0.94
C THR A 87 5.28 12.79 0.28
N ASP A 88 5.34 11.79 -0.59
CA ASP A 88 4.16 11.22 -1.24
C ASP A 88 3.36 10.35 -0.29
N TYR A 89 4.04 9.70 0.65
CA TYR A 89 3.39 8.86 1.64
C TYR A 89 2.57 9.66 2.66
N LEU A 90 2.91 10.92 2.91
CA LEU A 90 2.21 11.74 3.91
C LEU A 90 0.71 11.86 3.62
N ASP A 91 0.32 11.94 2.36
CA ASP A 91 -1.10 11.99 1.99
C ASP A 91 -1.83 10.71 2.40
N ILE A 92 -1.16 9.57 2.27
CA ILE A 92 -1.72 8.27 2.69
C ILE A 92 -1.88 8.26 4.20
N SER A 93 -0.85 8.69 4.92
CA SER A 93 -0.85 8.75 6.38
C SER A 93 -2.00 9.64 6.88
N ASP A 94 -2.15 10.82 6.30
CA ASP A 94 -3.22 11.76 6.69
C ASP A 94 -4.59 11.16 6.44
N THR A 95 -4.78 10.49 5.32
CA THR A 95 -6.06 9.85 4.97
C THR A 95 -6.39 8.71 5.94
N LEU A 96 -5.41 7.88 6.28
CA LEU A 96 -5.61 6.79 7.23
C LEU A 96 -5.96 7.32 8.62
N ILE A 97 -5.29 8.36 9.08
CA ILE A 97 -5.60 9.00 10.36
C ILE A 97 -7.04 9.52 10.36
N ALA A 98 -7.44 10.18 9.28
CA ALA A 98 -8.77 10.74 9.15
C ALA A 98 -9.87 9.67 9.18
N LEU A 99 -9.60 8.49 8.64
CA LEU A 99 -10.55 7.37 8.65
C LEU A 99 -10.88 6.89 10.06
N PHE A 100 -9.95 7.02 10.99
CA PHE A 100 -10.12 6.56 12.36
C PHE A 100 -10.34 7.70 13.35
N ASP A 101 -10.47 8.93 12.83
CA ASP A 101 -10.72 10.08 13.66
C ASP A 101 -12.17 10.02 14.19
N PHE A 102 -12.31 10.13 15.48
CA PHE A 102 -13.64 10.04 16.13
C PHE A 102 -14.38 11.36 15.97
N ARG A 103 -15.60 11.27 15.41
CA ARG A 103 -16.46 12.44 15.21
C ARG A 103 -17.87 12.18 15.68
#